data_5647e435a96a8843c6fcd4c9cfba89f7
#
_entry.id   5647e435a96a8843c6fcd4c9cfba89f7
#
_cell.length_a   1.000
_cell.length_b   1.000
_cell.length_c   1.000
_cell.angle_alpha   90.00
_cell.angle_beta   90.00
_cell.angle_gamma   90.00
#
_symmetry.space_group_name_H-M   'P 1'
#
loop_
_entity.id
_entity.type
_entity.pdbx_description
1 polymer ?
#
loop_
_entity_poly.entity_id
_entity_poly.type
_entity_poly.pdbx_seq_one_letter_code
_entity_poly.pdbx_strand_id
1 'polypeptide(L)'
;MLLVLGLVAIYLIIAPAWSPRLLWWRYDNARLLEMALLLTVGAMMTIPVISRGVYQSWLALGRGPGILLIVFCAAGALSVTMSGVPQVGSLQISLVLLLVCTMLVVAAAVRDTNSQAEPVLCVAVCAGALLVVLQFWAAQVVHLLQSDAFQWHSPFLEFANVRFFSQYQSYTLLLILLPLILFQGSRTSRLMLYMLAANFWALQWMVGTRAVWVGFVVAALIVSVFGRGHRKDWLRQQAIAVMGGLAIFVLFTGVLMPKAEAPPIPKIHSVTERGWQSVNARVTMIKGAIGMIQSHPVLGVGPGQFGHNYSATLAAHPHNSALQFLSEYGLIAGGAAVALLAMLGLHAIGVIRASPEPATKAGAVNLYISAALIMGLIDSLFSGNLTMPHSQILFCVVAGWLLGRSRKVPNPTVLAFRAEEVKRFALSGVLLLAAGIALVLTVEYASAVHHMPWWQQPNPPNLWQYGRFTAW
;
A
#
# COMPACT_ATOMS: atom_id res chain seq x y z
N MET A 1 -17.82 -14.54 0.08
CA MET A 1 -16.44 -14.09 -0.24
C MET A 1 -16.34 -13.29 -1.54
N LEU A 2 -16.98 -13.71 -2.66
CA LEU A 2 -16.91 -12.99 -3.95
C LEU A 2 -17.40 -11.54 -3.89
N LEU A 3 -18.44 -11.24 -3.10
CA LEU A 3 -18.93 -9.86 -2.94
C LEU A 3 -17.86 -8.93 -2.38
N VAL A 4 -17.17 -9.34 -1.31
CA VAL A 4 -16.10 -8.52 -0.70
C VAL A 4 -14.94 -8.37 -1.66
N LEU A 5 -14.58 -9.45 -2.36
CA LEU A 5 -13.55 -9.41 -3.40
C LEU A 5 -13.92 -8.40 -4.51
N GLY A 6 -15.20 -8.38 -4.92
CA GLY A 6 -15.72 -7.41 -5.88
C GLY A 6 -15.55 -5.96 -5.42
N LEU A 7 -15.85 -5.68 -4.14
CA LEU A 7 -15.65 -4.34 -3.56
C LEU A 7 -14.18 -3.92 -3.55
N VAL A 8 -13.28 -4.84 -3.15
CA VAL A 8 -11.83 -4.61 -3.21
C VAL A 8 -11.39 -4.37 -4.66
N ALA A 9 -11.87 -5.15 -5.60
CA ALA A 9 -11.55 -5.00 -7.01
C ALA A 9 -12.04 -3.64 -7.57
N ILE A 10 -13.26 -3.23 -7.24
CA ILE A 10 -13.81 -1.93 -7.61
C ILE A 10 -12.92 -0.80 -7.05
N TYR A 11 -12.51 -0.89 -5.79
CA TYR A 11 -11.60 0.07 -5.20
C TYR A 11 -10.26 0.14 -5.97
N LEU A 12 -9.65 -1.03 -6.26
CA LEU A 12 -8.38 -1.09 -6.99
C LEU A 12 -8.45 -0.50 -8.40
N ILE A 13 -9.61 -0.58 -9.04
CA ILE A 13 -9.85 -0.01 -10.37
C ILE A 13 -10.06 1.50 -10.28
N ILE A 14 -10.96 1.94 -9.38
CA ILE A 14 -11.47 3.31 -9.38
C ILE A 14 -10.56 4.27 -8.61
N ALA A 15 -10.11 3.88 -7.40
CA ALA A 15 -9.43 4.80 -6.50
C ALA A 15 -8.15 5.44 -7.08
N PRO A 16 -7.31 4.75 -7.89
CA PRO A 16 -6.13 5.38 -8.48
C PRO A 16 -6.44 6.46 -9.52
N ALA A 17 -7.65 6.45 -10.07
CA ALA A 17 -8.07 7.33 -11.15
C ALA A 17 -9.15 8.35 -10.74
N TRP A 18 -9.85 8.09 -9.65
CA TRP A 18 -10.97 8.92 -9.21
C TRP A 18 -11.20 8.80 -7.71
N SER A 19 -11.49 9.94 -7.07
CA SER A 19 -12.00 10.00 -5.70
C SER A 19 -13.20 10.96 -5.62
N PRO A 20 -14.16 10.74 -4.71
CA PRO A 20 -15.28 11.65 -4.50
C PRO A 20 -14.73 13.02 -4.08
N ARG A 21 -15.38 14.10 -4.51
CA ARG A 21 -14.99 15.46 -4.14
C ARG A 21 -15.90 16.00 -3.03
N LEU A 22 -15.88 15.30 -1.89
CA LEU A 22 -16.69 15.65 -0.71
C LEU A 22 -15.98 16.64 0.20
N LEU A 23 -14.64 16.61 0.22
CA LEU A 23 -13.80 17.48 1.01
C LEU A 23 -12.90 18.31 0.09
N TRP A 24 -12.34 19.41 0.63
CA TRP A 24 -11.48 20.33 -0.11
C TRP A 24 -10.21 19.66 -0.65
N TRP A 25 -9.64 18.72 0.12
CA TRP A 25 -8.35 18.13 -0.18
C TRP A 25 -8.50 16.77 -0.87
N ARG A 26 -7.79 16.58 -1.95
CA ARG A 26 -7.80 15.31 -2.71
C ARG A 26 -7.33 14.12 -1.88
N TYR A 27 -6.34 14.35 -1.03
CA TYR A 27 -5.85 13.33 -0.12
C TYR A 27 -6.95 12.81 0.81
N ASP A 28 -7.71 13.72 1.41
CA ASP A 28 -8.81 13.38 2.31
C ASP A 28 -9.93 12.64 1.58
N ASN A 29 -10.22 13.02 0.35
CA ASN A 29 -11.19 12.29 -0.48
C ASN A 29 -10.73 10.87 -0.80
N ALA A 30 -9.44 10.66 -1.11
CA ALA A 30 -8.88 9.32 -1.28
C ALA A 30 -8.93 8.51 0.02
N ARG A 31 -8.69 9.15 1.17
CA ARG A 31 -8.83 8.53 2.50
C ARG A 31 -10.28 8.17 2.81
N LEU A 32 -11.25 9.05 2.49
CA LEU A 32 -12.68 8.73 2.66
C LEU A 32 -13.08 7.51 1.83
N LEU A 33 -12.60 7.39 0.60
CA LEU A 33 -12.87 6.23 -0.25
C LEU A 33 -12.28 4.94 0.34
N GLU A 34 -11.06 5.02 0.88
CA GLU A 34 -10.46 3.91 1.62
C GLU A 34 -11.27 3.56 2.86
N MET A 35 -11.65 4.56 3.67
CA MET A 35 -12.48 4.33 4.87
C MET A 35 -13.83 3.70 4.51
N ALA A 36 -14.48 4.11 3.41
CA ALA A 36 -15.71 3.52 2.95
C ALA A 36 -15.55 2.02 2.63
N LEU A 37 -14.46 1.62 1.97
CA LEU A 37 -14.13 0.22 1.74
C LEU A 37 -13.92 -0.52 3.07
N LEU A 38 -13.06 0.01 3.94
CA LEU A 38 -12.68 -0.63 5.20
C LEU A 38 -13.87 -0.79 6.15
N LEU A 39 -14.72 0.24 6.27
CA LEU A 39 -15.95 0.20 7.07
C LEU A 39 -16.94 -0.84 6.53
N THR A 40 -17.07 -0.92 5.20
CA THR A 40 -17.91 -1.93 4.56
C THR A 40 -17.40 -3.35 4.85
N VAL A 41 -16.07 -3.58 4.71
CA VAL A 41 -15.45 -4.86 5.06
C VAL A 41 -15.62 -5.18 6.54
N GLY A 42 -15.46 -4.19 7.43
CA GLY A 42 -15.70 -4.33 8.88
C GLY A 42 -17.15 -4.72 9.18
N ALA A 43 -18.12 -4.03 8.59
CA ALA A 43 -19.54 -4.33 8.76
C ALA A 43 -19.91 -5.74 8.26
N MET A 44 -19.26 -6.21 7.20
CA MET A 44 -19.47 -7.58 6.68
C MET A 44 -19.01 -8.69 7.64
N MET A 45 -18.31 -8.38 8.72
CA MET A 45 -17.98 -9.35 9.78
C MET A 45 -19.24 -9.87 10.51
N THR A 46 -20.39 -9.23 10.37
CA THR A 46 -21.71 -9.76 10.82
C THR A 46 -22.16 -10.96 10.02
N ILE A 47 -21.64 -11.16 8.79
CA ILE A 47 -22.01 -12.26 7.90
C ILE A 47 -21.19 -13.50 8.29
N PRO A 48 -21.85 -14.63 8.71
CA PRO A 48 -21.17 -15.80 9.26
C PRO A 48 -20.11 -16.42 8.32
N VAL A 49 -20.37 -16.45 7.01
CA VAL A 49 -19.42 -17.00 6.01
C VAL A 49 -18.14 -16.14 5.95
N ILE A 50 -18.27 -14.82 6.02
CA ILE A 50 -17.12 -13.90 5.98
C ILE A 50 -16.33 -13.99 7.28
N SER A 51 -16.99 -13.89 8.43
CA SER A 51 -16.32 -13.99 9.74
C SER A 51 -15.60 -15.33 9.95
N ARG A 52 -16.18 -16.45 9.46
CA ARG A 52 -15.50 -17.75 9.46
C ARG A 52 -14.25 -17.76 8.57
N GLY A 53 -14.34 -17.25 7.35
CA GLY A 53 -13.20 -17.16 6.44
C GLY A 53 -12.05 -16.31 7.02
N VAL A 54 -12.37 -15.16 7.62
CA VAL A 54 -11.41 -14.29 8.32
C VAL A 54 -10.76 -15.02 9.49
N TYR A 55 -11.56 -15.68 10.32
CA TYR A 55 -11.07 -16.45 11.46
C TYR A 55 -10.15 -17.60 11.02
N GLN A 56 -10.51 -18.33 9.96
CA GLN A 56 -9.65 -19.36 9.38
C GLN A 56 -8.34 -18.78 8.84
N SER A 57 -8.39 -17.59 8.22
CA SER A 57 -7.18 -16.89 7.76
C SER A 57 -6.30 -16.47 8.93
N TRP A 58 -6.91 -16.03 10.03
CA TRP A 58 -6.21 -15.76 11.29
C TRP A 58 -5.48 -17.00 11.81
N LEU A 59 -6.17 -18.15 11.88
CA LEU A 59 -5.56 -19.42 12.32
C LEU A 59 -4.41 -19.85 11.39
N ALA A 60 -4.53 -19.60 10.09
CA ALA A 60 -3.51 -19.90 9.10
C ALA A 60 -2.24 -19.04 9.24
N LEU A 61 -2.28 -17.89 9.91
CA LEU A 61 -1.07 -17.11 10.25
C LEU A 61 -0.11 -17.92 11.15
N GLY A 62 -0.66 -18.79 11.99
CA GLY A 62 0.10 -19.55 12.98
C GLY A 62 0.27 -18.80 14.30
N ARG A 63 0.81 -19.49 15.31
CA ARG A 63 0.88 -18.95 16.70
C ARG A 63 1.76 -17.70 16.80
N GLY A 64 2.94 -17.69 16.20
CA GLY A 64 3.89 -16.58 16.32
C GLY A 64 3.31 -15.25 15.81
N PRO A 65 2.93 -15.14 14.51
CA PRO A 65 2.30 -13.93 13.98
C PRO A 65 1.00 -13.56 14.70
N GLY A 66 0.18 -14.55 15.10
CA GLY A 66 -1.04 -14.32 15.87
C GLY A 66 -0.77 -13.65 17.22
N ILE A 67 0.22 -14.11 17.99
CA ILE A 67 0.62 -13.49 19.26
C ILE A 67 1.14 -12.08 19.04
N LEU A 68 2.03 -11.87 18.06
CA LEU A 68 2.57 -10.54 17.76
C LEU A 68 1.47 -9.56 17.36
N LEU A 69 0.47 -10.01 16.62
CA LEU A 69 -0.66 -9.16 16.24
C LEU A 69 -1.54 -8.81 17.45
N ILE A 70 -1.76 -9.74 18.38
CA ILE A 70 -2.46 -9.47 19.65
C ILE A 70 -1.64 -8.47 20.49
N VAL A 71 -0.32 -8.65 20.62
CA VAL A 71 0.56 -7.72 21.33
C VAL A 71 0.51 -6.33 20.70
N PHE A 72 0.59 -6.25 19.37
CA PHE A 72 0.46 -4.99 18.65
C PHE A 72 -0.88 -4.29 18.94
N CYS A 73 -1.99 -5.02 18.86
CA CYS A 73 -3.32 -4.45 19.11
C CYS A 73 -3.49 -4.00 20.57
N ALA A 74 -3.10 -4.83 21.54
CA ALA A 74 -3.28 -4.52 22.95
C ALA A 74 -2.35 -3.36 23.41
N ALA A 75 -1.06 -3.44 23.12
CA ALA A 75 -0.13 -2.37 23.47
C ALA A 75 -0.35 -1.11 22.61
N GLY A 76 -0.80 -1.25 21.34
CA GLY A 76 -1.18 -0.13 20.50
C GLY A 76 -2.42 0.61 21.02
N ALA A 77 -3.42 -0.10 21.53
CA ALA A 77 -4.57 0.52 22.21
C ALA A 77 -4.14 1.27 23.49
N LEU A 78 -3.20 0.70 24.27
CA LEU A 78 -2.63 1.39 25.43
C LEU A 78 -1.82 2.63 25.00
N SER A 79 -1.11 2.55 23.87
CA SER A 79 -0.35 3.69 23.31
C SER A 79 -1.24 4.91 22.99
N VAL A 80 -2.55 4.71 22.74
CA VAL A 80 -3.50 5.82 22.54
C VAL A 80 -3.55 6.74 23.78
N THR A 81 -3.34 6.21 24.98
CA THR A 81 -3.31 7.02 26.23
C THR A 81 -2.16 8.01 26.27
N MET A 82 -1.12 7.81 25.46
CA MET A 82 0.03 8.70 25.31
C MET A 82 -0.19 9.76 24.22
N SER A 83 -1.29 9.68 23.47
CA SER A 83 -1.57 10.60 22.37
C SER A 83 -1.96 11.99 22.88
N GLY A 84 -1.31 13.02 22.35
CA GLY A 84 -1.76 14.42 22.57
C GLY A 84 -3.15 14.69 22.01
N VAL A 85 -3.57 13.90 20.99
CA VAL A 85 -4.93 13.91 20.41
C VAL A 85 -5.44 12.46 20.36
N PRO A 86 -6.14 11.99 21.41
CA PRO A 86 -6.60 10.59 21.53
C PRO A 86 -7.52 10.11 20.39
N GLN A 87 -8.31 11.03 19.81
CA GLN A 87 -9.19 10.74 18.66
C GLN A 87 -8.37 10.22 17.46
N VAL A 88 -7.22 10.86 17.18
CA VAL A 88 -6.31 10.42 16.11
C VAL A 88 -5.73 9.06 16.41
N GLY A 89 -5.24 8.85 17.64
CA GLY A 89 -4.71 7.56 18.05
C GLY A 89 -5.74 6.45 17.92
N SER A 90 -6.98 6.72 18.36
CA SER A 90 -8.11 5.78 18.26
C SER A 90 -8.48 5.47 16.81
N LEU A 91 -8.52 6.48 15.95
CA LEU A 91 -8.79 6.29 14.53
C LEU A 91 -7.67 5.51 13.84
N GLN A 92 -6.41 5.81 14.17
CA GLN A 92 -5.25 5.15 13.58
C GLN A 92 -5.18 3.66 13.94
N ILE A 93 -5.42 3.28 15.21
CA ILE A 93 -5.46 1.86 15.58
C ILE A 93 -6.65 1.13 14.95
N SER A 94 -7.80 1.79 14.88
CA SER A 94 -8.99 1.24 14.22
C SER A 94 -8.75 1.02 12.73
N LEU A 95 -8.10 1.97 12.05
CA LEU A 95 -7.69 1.85 10.64
C LEU A 95 -6.78 0.62 10.44
N VAL A 96 -5.76 0.45 11.27
CA VAL A 96 -4.85 -0.70 11.16
C VAL A 96 -5.57 -2.02 11.37
N LEU A 97 -6.49 -2.11 12.34
CA LEU A 97 -7.31 -3.30 12.56
C LEU A 97 -8.19 -3.64 11.34
N LEU A 98 -8.79 -2.65 10.72
CA LEU A 98 -9.60 -2.82 9.50
C LEU A 98 -8.75 -3.19 8.28
N LEU A 99 -7.54 -2.65 8.17
CA LEU A 99 -6.57 -3.06 7.14
C LEU A 99 -6.16 -4.53 7.31
N VAL A 100 -5.86 -4.97 8.54
CA VAL A 100 -5.59 -6.38 8.84
C VAL A 100 -6.81 -7.25 8.53
N CYS A 101 -8.02 -6.80 8.87
CA CYS A 101 -9.27 -7.48 8.50
C CYS A 101 -9.35 -7.66 6.98
N THR A 102 -9.10 -6.60 6.21
CA THR A 102 -9.13 -6.64 4.74
C THR A 102 -8.09 -7.62 4.18
N MET A 103 -6.88 -7.63 4.71
CA MET A 103 -5.84 -8.61 4.37
C MET A 103 -6.31 -10.05 4.60
N LEU A 104 -6.93 -10.33 5.76
CA LEU A 104 -7.44 -11.66 6.11
C LEU A 104 -8.64 -12.06 5.24
N VAL A 105 -9.51 -11.11 4.88
CA VAL A 105 -10.62 -11.33 3.94
C VAL A 105 -10.11 -11.70 2.55
N VAL A 106 -9.10 -10.99 2.03
CA VAL A 106 -8.47 -11.32 0.74
C VAL A 106 -7.83 -12.71 0.81
N ALA A 107 -7.14 -13.03 1.92
CA ALA A 107 -6.55 -14.36 2.10
C ALA A 107 -7.63 -15.47 2.11
N ALA A 108 -8.75 -15.23 2.77
CA ALA A 108 -9.88 -16.16 2.76
C ALA A 108 -10.47 -16.31 1.36
N ALA A 109 -10.70 -15.20 0.63
CA ALA A 109 -11.25 -15.21 -0.71
C ALA A 109 -10.36 -16.00 -1.68
N VAL A 110 -9.05 -15.77 -1.64
CA VAL A 110 -8.09 -16.50 -2.48
C VAL A 110 -8.08 -18.01 -2.20
N ARG A 111 -8.27 -18.38 -0.93
CA ARG A 111 -8.30 -19.80 -0.51
C ARG A 111 -9.60 -20.49 -0.91
N ASP A 112 -10.75 -19.83 -0.75
CA ASP A 112 -12.06 -20.47 -0.84
C ASP A 112 -12.66 -20.49 -2.25
N THR A 113 -12.23 -19.62 -3.16
CA THR A 113 -12.91 -19.40 -4.45
C THR A 113 -12.39 -20.24 -5.61
N ASN A 114 -11.76 -21.39 -5.35
CA ASN A 114 -11.28 -22.29 -6.41
C ASN A 114 -10.57 -21.54 -7.56
N SER A 115 -9.64 -20.67 -7.23
CA SER A 115 -8.85 -19.84 -8.16
C SER A 115 -9.56 -18.66 -8.86
N GLN A 116 -10.84 -18.39 -8.60
CA GLN A 116 -11.53 -17.23 -9.22
C GLN A 116 -11.08 -15.87 -8.67
N ALA A 117 -10.61 -15.81 -7.42
CA ALA A 117 -10.14 -14.57 -6.81
C ALA A 117 -8.91 -13.98 -7.51
N GLU A 118 -7.98 -14.82 -7.95
CA GLU A 118 -6.72 -14.39 -8.55
C GLU A 118 -6.90 -13.66 -9.88
N PRO A 119 -7.70 -14.16 -10.84
CA PRO A 119 -8.04 -13.42 -12.04
C PRO A 119 -8.68 -12.08 -11.76
N VAL A 120 -9.62 -12.00 -10.79
CA VAL A 120 -10.32 -10.77 -10.44
C VAL A 120 -9.33 -9.73 -9.89
N LEU A 121 -8.49 -10.10 -8.93
CA LEU A 121 -7.47 -9.19 -8.37
C LEU A 121 -6.47 -8.75 -9.43
N CYS A 122 -6.02 -9.67 -10.26
CA CYS A 122 -5.06 -9.39 -11.32
C CYS A 122 -5.62 -8.41 -12.36
N VAL A 123 -6.86 -8.63 -12.82
CA VAL A 123 -7.56 -7.72 -13.75
C VAL A 123 -7.78 -6.35 -13.09
N ALA A 124 -8.19 -6.32 -11.82
CA ALA A 124 -8.42 -5.07 -11.10
C ALA A 124 -7.14 -4.21 -11.00
N VAL A 125 -6.00 -4.82 -10.65
CA VAL A 125 -4.70 -4.12 -10.60
C VAL A 125 -4.33 -3.58 -11.99
N CYS A 126 -4.46 -4.39 -13.04
CA CYS A 126 -4.15 -3.95 -14.41
C CYS A 126 -5.09 -2.86 -14.91
N ALA A 127 -6.38 -2.94 -14.59
CA ALA A 127 -7.37 -1.93 -14.98
C ALA A 127 -7.11 -0.60 -14.27
N GLY A 128 -6.80 -0.62 -12.96
CA GLY A 128 -6.40 0.59 -12.24
C GLY A 128 -5.14 1.22 -12.82
N ALA A 129 -4.10 0.40 -13.11
CA ALA A 129 -2.88 0.88 -13.78
C ALA A 129 -3.16 1.46 -15.17
N LEU A 130 -4.05 0.84 -15.95
CA LEU A 130 -4.46 1.33 -17.27
C LEU A 130 -5.15 2.69 -17.17
N LEU A 131 -6.08 2.86 -16.23
CA LEU A 131 -6.77 4.14 -16.02
C LEU A 131 -5.79 5.26 -15.67
N VAL A 132 -4.80 4.99 -14.82
CA VAL A 132 -3.73 5.97 -14.50
C VAL A 132 -2.92 6.34 -15.75
N VAL A 133 -2.54 5.35 -16.57
CA VAL A 133 -1.80 5.60 -17.82
C VAL A 133 -2.65 6.43 -18.80
N LEU A 134 -3.92 6.09 -18.94
CA LEU A 134 -4.84 6.85 -19.82
C LEU A 134 -5.03 8.29 -19.33
N GLN A 135 -5.19 8.50 -18.02
CA GLN A 135 -5.29 9.84 -17.44
C GLN A 135 -4.00 10.65 -17.66
N PHE A 136 -2.84 10.01 -17.48
CA PHE A 136 -1.57 10.67 -17.75
C PHE A 136 -1.52 11.17 -19.18
N TRP A 137 -1.74 10.31 -20.17
CA TRP A 137 -1.67 10.70 -21.58
C TRP A 137 -2.76 11.69 -21.99
N ALA A 138 -3.98 11.53 -21.47
CA ALA A 138 -5.05 12.51 -21.70
C ALA A 138 -4.67 13.92 -21.20
N ALA A 139 -4.09 14.01 -20.01
CA ALA A 139 -3.60 15.28 -19.47
C ALA A 139 -2.48 15.88 -20.34
N GLN A 140 -1.56 15.04 -20.86
CA GLN A 140 -0.51 15.53 -21.79
C GLN A 140 -1.11 16.09 -23.10
N VAL A 141 -2.10 15.42 -23.66
CA VAL A 141 -2.80 15.90 -24.86
C VAL A 141 -3.50 17.25 -24.59
N VAL A 142 -4.17 17.38 -23.45
CA VAL A 142 -4.82 18.66 -23.06
C VAL A 142 -3.80 19.79 -22.95
N HIS A 143 -2.65 19.55 -22.27
CA HIS A 143 -1.59 20.56 -22.17
C HIS A 143 -1.02 20.96 -23.54
N LEU A 144 -0.83 20.00 -24.45
CA LEU A 144 -0.36 20.28 -25.81
C LEU A 144 -1.35 21.12 -26.60
N LEU A 145 -2.67 20.89 -26.43
CA LEU A 145 -3.73 21.63 -27.14
C LEU A 145 -3.94 23.05 -26.59
N GLN A 146 -3.69 23.26 -25.30
CA GLN A 146 -3.89 24.54 -24.62
C GLN A 146 -2.66 25.44 -24.67
N SER A 147 -1.54 24.97 -25.21
CA SER A 147 -0.24 25.66 -25.23
C SER A 147 0.21 26.11 -23.82
N ASP A 148 -0.27 25.43 -22.79
CA ASP A 148 0.10 25.69 -21.40
C ASP A 148 1.49 25.14 -21.09
N ALA A 149 2.19 25.79 -20.15
CA ALA A 149 3.45 25.29 -19.64
C ALA A 149 3.28 23.86 -19.11
N PHE A 150 3.96 22.91 -19.73
CA PHE A 150 3.87 21.49 -19.43
C PHE A 150 4.19 21.18 -17.97
N GLN A 151 3.21 20.69 -17.22
CA GLN A 151 3.35 20.30 -15.83
C GLN A 151 3.28 18.78 -15.71
N TRP A 152 4.41 18.10 -15.79
CA TRP A 152 4.47 16.63 -15.73
C TRP A 152 3.96 16.03 -14.40
N HIS A 153 3.80 16.84 -13.35
CA HIS A 153 3.24 16.42 -12.05
C HIS A 153 1.71 16.43 -12.04
N SER A 154 1.07 17.24 -12.88
CA SER A 154 -0.37 17.48 -12.83
C SER A 154 -1.23 16.23 -13.07
N PRO A 155 -0.81 15.22 -13.84
CA PRO A 155 -1.63 14.04 -14.11
C PRO A 155 -1.87 13.11 -12.90
N PHE A 156 -1.08 13.27 -11.82
CA PHE A 156 -1.19 12.39 -10.63
C PHE A 156 -2.04 13.01 -9.52
N LEU A 157 -3.06 13.77 -9.90
CA LEU A 157 -3.85 14.58 -8.97
C LEU A 157 -4.62 13.75 -7.94
N GLU A 158 -5.08 12.55 -8.30
CA GLU A 158 -5.82 11.68 -7.37
C GLU A 158 -4.93 11.12 -6.25
N PHE A 159 -3.62 11.10 -6.47
CA PHE A 159 -2.64 10.74 -5.44
C PHE A 159 -2.23 11.93 -4.55
N ALA A 160 -2.75 13.13 -4.79
CA ALA A 160 -2.38 14.38 -4.11
C ALA A 160 -0.89 14.76 -4.24
N ASN A 161 0.01 13.78 -4.40
CA ASN A 161 1.44 13.97 -4.59
C ASN A 161 2.01 12.85 -5.47
N VAL A 162 2.94 13.21 -6.35
CA VAL A 162 3.65 12.26 -7.24
C VAL A 162 4.39 11.16 -6.46
N ARG A 163 4.82 11.42 -5.23
CA ARG A 163 5.47 10.40 -4.38
C ARG A 163 4.48 9.35 -3.90
N PHE A 164 3.21 9.71 -3.68
CA PHE A 164 2.17 8.75 -3.31
C PHE A 164 1.80 7.83 -4.49
N PHE A 165 1.85 8.37 -5.71
CA PHE A 165 1.79 7.54 -6.90
C PHE A 165 2.94 6.53 -6.97
N SER A 166 4.17 6.93 -6.66
CA SER A 166 5.30 5.99 -6.62
C SER A 166 5.11 4.88 -5.59
N GLN A 167 4.50 5.18 -4.44
CA GLN A 167 4.20 4.18 -3.41
C GLN A 167 3.14 3.17 -3.89
N TYR A 168 2.16 3.62 -4.68
CA TYR A 168 1.24 2.74 -5.39
C TYR A 168 1.98 1.87 -6.41
N GLN A 169 2.94 2.44 -7.16
CA GLN A 169 3.75 1.72 -8.13
C GLN A 169 4.60 0.61 -7.47
N SER A 170 5.08 0.80 -6.23
CA SER A 170 5.93 -0.20 -5.56
C SER A 170 5.25 -1.57 -5.38
N TYR A 171 3.92 -1.64 -5.41
CA TYR A 171 3.18 -2.90 -5.39
C TYR A 171 2.70 -3.33 -6.78
N THR A 172 2.39 -2.39 -7.67
CA THR A 172 1.69 -2.68 -8.93
C THR A 172 2.62 -3.00 -10.09
N LEU A 173 3.79 -2.36 -10.19
CA LEU A 173 4.72 -2.51 -11.32
C LEU A 173 5.01 -3.97 -11.68
N LEU A 174 5.27 -4.80 -10.67
CA LEU A 174 5.61 -6.20 -10.90
C LEU A 174 4.39 -7.07 -11.19
N LEU A 175 3.18 -6.65 -10.78
CA LEU A 175 1.96 -7.43 -10.97
C LEU A 175 1.32 -7.25 -12.35
N ILE A 176 1.61 -6.16 -13.08
CA ILE A 176 1.01 -5.86 -14.39
C ILE A 176 1.27 -6.98 -15.41
N LEU A 177 2.37 -7.71 -15.31
CA LEU A 177 2.68 -8.83 -16.20
C LEU A 177 2.18 -10.20 -15.69
N LEU A 178 1.59 -10.25 -14.49
CA LEU A 178 1.01 -11.49 -13.94
C LEU A 178 -0.09 -12.11 -14.81
N PRO A 179 -0.93 -11.34 -15.56
CA PRO A 179 -1.87 -11.90 -16.51
C PRO A 179 -1.26 -12.82 -17.58
N LEU A 180 0.02 -12.60 -17.95
CA LEU A 180 0.73 -13.49 -18.89
C LEU A 180 0.82 -14.95 -18.38
N ILE A 181 0.79 -15.12 -17.06
CA ILE A 181 0.85 -16.41 -16.39
C ILE A 181 -0.55 -16.96 -16.12
N LEU A 182 -1.48 -16.09 -15.71
CA LEU A 182 -2.84 -16.50 -15.33
C LEU A 182 -3.72 -16.86 -16.51
N PHE A 183 -3.57 -16.14 -17.63
CA PHE A 183 -4.44 -16.27 -18.79
C PHE A 183 -3.67 -16.78 -20.01
N GLN A 184 -4.35 -17.62 -20.80
CA GLN A 184 -3.87 -17.99 -22.14
C GLN A 184 -4.31 -16.90 -23.12
N GLY A 185 -3.47 -15.87 -23.27
CA GLY A 185 -3.78 -14.72 -24.12
C GLY A 185 -3.25 -14.85 -25.55
N SER A 186 -3.94 -14.18 -26.51
CA SER A 186 -3.47 -14.00 -27.87
C SER A 186 -2.14 -13.21 -27.91
N ARG A 187 -1.47 -13.19 -29.08
CA ARG A 187 -0.28 -12.36 -29.28
C ARG A 187 -0.59 -10.88 -29.02
N THR A 188 -1.75 -10.42 -29.44
CA THR A 188 -2.22 -9.05 -29.24
C THR A 188 -2.39 -8.72 -27.75
N SER A 189 -3.05 -9.58 -26.97
CA SER A 189 -3.23 -9.35 -25.53
C SER A 189 -1.90 -9.33 -24.77
N ARG A 190 -0.95 -10.19 -25.15
CA ARG A 190 0.42 -10.15 -24.59
C ARG A 190 1.12 -8.82 -24.89
N LEU A 191 1.03 -8.35 -26.15
CA LEU A 191 1.61 -7.07 -26.54
C LEU A 191 0.98 -5.92 -25.74
N MET A 192 -0.35 -5.90 -25.59
CA MET A 192 -1.05 -4.88 -24.79
C MET A 192 -0.57 -4.87 -23.34
N LEU A 193 -0.33 -6.02 -22.72
CA LEU A 193 0.20 -6.10 -21.35
C LEU A 193 1.64 -5.57 -21.25
N TYR A 194 2.50 -5.89 -22.21
CA TYR A 194 3.85 -5.31 -22.27
C TYR A 194 3.81 -3.80 -22.49
N MET A 195 2.91 -3.31 -23.35
CA MET A 195 2.72 -1.87 -23.57
C MET A 195 2.23 -1.17 -22.30
N LEU A 196 1.29 -1.77 -21.56
CA LEU A 196 0.83 -1.24 -20.28
C LEU A 196 1.98 -1.21 -19.27
N ALA A 197 2.72 -2.30 -19.13
CA ALA A 197 3.87 -2.37 -18.23
C ALA A 197 4.96 -1.36 -18.61
N ALA A 198 5.29 -1.24 -19.90
CA ALA A 198 6.26 -0.25 -20.39
C ALA A 198 5.81 1.19 -20.10
N ASN A 199 4.54 1.53 -20.35
CA ASN A 199 4.01 2.86 -19.98
C ASN A 199 4.10 3.10 -18.47
N PHE A 200 3.76 2.10 -17.65
CA PHE A 200 3.82 2.23 -16.20
C PHE A 200 5.26 2.40 -15.68
N TRP A 201 6.24 1.73 -16.31
CA TRP A 201 7.67 1.97 -16.07
C TRP A 201 8.14 3.33 -16.61
N ALA A 202 7.60 3.81 -17.75
CA ALA A 202 7.89 5.16 -18.24
C ALA A 202 7.49 6.23 -17.21
N LEU A 203 6.31 6.06 -16.58
CA LEU A 203 5.90 6.93 -15.47
C LEU A 203 6.88 6.88 -14.29
N GLN A 204 7.43 5.70 -13.97
CA GLN A 204 8.46 5.58 -12.92
C GLN A 204 9.77 6.27 -13.29
N TRP A 205 10.18 6.20 -14.56
CA TRP A 205 11.33 6.94 -15.06
C TRP A 205 11.13 8.47 -14.95
N MET A 206 9.91 8.96 -15.26
CA MET A 206 9.56 10.37 -15.15
C MET A 206 9.56 10.86 -13.69
N VAL A 207 8.97 10.07 -12.80
CA VAL A 207 8.88 10.39 -11.36
C VAL A 207 10.24 10.29 -10.67
N GLY A 208 11.06 9.33 -11.06
CA GLY A 208 12.44 9.16 -10.59
C GLY A 208 12.57 8.82 -9.10
N THR A 209 11.55 8.20 -8.48
CA THR A 209 11.58 7.86 -7.05
C THR A 209 12.56 6.74 -6.76
N ARG A 210 13.63 7.06 -6.03
CA ARG A 210 14.74 6.14 -5.73
C ARG A 210 14.31 4.91 -4.92
N ALA A 211 13.38 5.07 -3.99
CA ALA A 211 12.89 3.99 -3.13
C ALA A 211 12.29 2.82 -3.94
N VAL A 212 11.50 3.14 -4.97
CA VAL A 212 10.93 2.14 -5.90
C VAL A 212 12.02 1.37 -6.64
N TRP A 213 13.08 2.07 -7.11
CA TRP A 213 14.22 1.42 -7.76
C TRP A 213 14.99 0.49 -6.82
N VAL A 214 15.24 0.93 -5.58
CA VAL A 214 15.87 0.09 -4.56
C VAL A 214 15.02 -1.15 -4.28
N GLY A 215 13.71 -0.98 -4.11
CA GLY A 215 12.77 -2.09 -3.93
C GLY A 215 12.79 -3.07 -5.10
N PHE A 216 12.79 -2.56 -6.35
CA PHE A 216 12.88 -3.37 -7.55
C PHE A 216 14.19 -4.17 -7.63
N VAL A 217 15.33 -3.51 -7.41
CA VAL A 217 16.65 -4.16 -7.46
C VAL A 217 16.74 -5.26 -6.40
N VAL A 218 16.30 -5.01 -5.17
CA VAL A 218 16.30 -6.02 -4.10
C VAL A 218 15.40 -7.19 -4.45
N ALA A 219 14.19 -6.94 -4.96
CA ALA A 219 13.29 -8.01 -5.41
C ALA A 219 13.91 -8.82 -6.55
N ALA A 220 14.53 -8.16 -7.55
CA ALA A 220 15.20 -8.82 -8.67
C ALA A 220 16.40 -9.66 -8.22
N LEU A 221 17.19 -9.19 -7.26
CA LEU A 221 18.30 -9.95 -6.66
C LEU A 221 17.78 -11.21 -5.95
N ILE A 222 16.73 -11.07 -5.13
CA ILE A 222 16.12 -12.22 -4.42
C ILE A 222 15.58 -13.24 -5.43
N VAL A 223 14.88 -12.79 -6.48
CA VAL A 223 14.41 -13.67 -7.56
C VAL A 223 15.57 -14.32 -8.30
N SER A 224 16.66 -13.58 -8.59
CA SER A 224 17.84 -14.11 -9.27
C SER A 224 18.51 -15.23 -8.48
N VAL A 225 18.55 -15.10 -7.15
CA VAL A 225 19.19 -16.08 -6.25
C VAL A 225 18.26 -17.27 -5.99
N PHE A 226 16.98 -17.02 -5.70
CA PHE A 226 16.07 -18.04 -5.18
C PHE A 226 14.97 -18.48 -6.15
N GLY A 227 14.73 -17.79 -7.26
CA GLY A 227 13.58 -17.99 -8.17
C GLY A 227 13.66 -19.24 -9.05
N ARG A 228 14.73 -20.05 -8.94
CA ARG A 228 14.93 -21.35 -9.63
C ARG A 228 14.42 -21.36 -11.08
N GLY A 229 13.55 -22.30 -11.46
CA GLY A 229 13.05 -22.50 -12.82
C GLY A 229 12.30 -21.30 -13.42
N HIS A 230 11.78 -20.37 -12.60
CA HIS A 230 10.99 -19.21 -13.06
C HIS A 230 11.82 -17.93 -13.24
N ARG A 231 13.05 -17.87 -12.69
CA ARG A 231 13.84 -16.64 -12.62
C ARG A 231 14.15 -16.03 -13.98
N LYS A 232 14.52 -16.86 -14.98
CA LYS A 232 14.94 -16.36 -16.31
C LYS A 232 13.77 -15.68 -17.03
N ASP A 233 12.61 -16.31 -17.03
CA ASP A 233 11.41 -15.76 -17.69
C ASP A 233 10.94 -14.50 -16.99
N TRP A 234 10.89 -14.50 -15.65
CA TRP A 234 10.50 -13.33 -14.88
C TRP A 234 11.45 -12.16 -15.13
N LEU A 235 12.77 -12.36 -14.99
CA LEU A 235 13.77 -11.30 -15.22
C LEU A 235 13.70 -10.76 -16.64
N ARG A 236 13.56 -11.64 -17.65
CA ARG A 236 13.38 -11.24 -19.03
C ARG A 236 12.14 -10.37 -19.23
N GLN A 237 11.02 -10.77 -18.65
CA GLN A 237 9.75 -10.04 -18.76
C GLN A 237 9.85 -8.66 -18.11
N GLN A 238 10.43 -8.58 -16.90
CA GLN A 238 10.66 -7.29 -16.24
C GLN A 238 11.66 -6.42 -17.02
N ALA A 239 12.75 -6.98 -17.53
CA ALA A 239 13.72 -6.25 -18.33
C ALA A 239 13.09 -5.65 -19.60
N ILE A 240 12.24 -6.42 -20.31
CA ILE A 240 11.50 -5.90 -21.48
C ILE A 240 10.60 -4.72 -21.08
N ALA A 241 9.88 -4.82 -19.97
CA ALA A 241 9.01 -3.75 -19.49
C ALA A 241 9.81 -2.49 -19.09
N VAL A 242 10.89 -2.66 -18.33
CA VAL A 242 11.78 -1.55 -17.89
C VAL A 242 12.40 -0.84 -19.09
N MET A 243 12.95 -1.60 -20.05
CA MET A 243 13.59 -1.05 -21.24
C MET A 243 12.56 -0.42 -22.19
N GLY A 244 11.38 -1.03 -22.34
CA GLY A 244 10.26 -0.41 -23.06
C GLY A 244 9.84 0.91 -22.41
N GLY A 245 9.77 0.95 -21.09
CA GLY A 245 9.49 2.18 -20.34
C GLY A 245 10.56 3.25 -20.52
N LEU A 246 11.84 2.87 -20.53
CA LEU A 246 12.95 3.78 -20.81
C LEU A 246 12.84 4.34 -22.24
N ALA A 247 12.52 3.51 -23.24
CA ALA A 247 12.35 3.96 -24.61
C ALA A 247 11.19 4.98 -24.74
N ILE A 248 10.03 4.71 -24.09
CA ILE A 248 8.91 5.66 -24.05
C ILE A 248 9.33 6.97 -23.34
N PHE A 249 10.03 6.87 -22.22
CA PHE A 249 10.53 8.04 -21.48
C PHE A 249 11.47 8.89 -22.35
N VAL A 250 12.45 8.28 -23.01
CA VAL A 250 13.42 8.99 -23.89
C VAL A 250 12.70 9.64 -25.07
N LEU A 251 11.75 8.93 -25.72
CA LEU A 251 10.95 9.49 -26.80
C LEU A 251 10.12 10.69 -26.33
N PHE A 252 9.46 10.55 -25.17
CA PHE A 252 8.64 11.62 -24.63
C PHE A 252 9.47 12.86 -24.27
N THR A 253 10.59 12.67 -23.55
CA THR A 253 11.41 13.78 -23.07
C THR A 253 12.35 14.37 -24.13
N GLY A 254 12.80 13.54 -25.06
CA GLY A 254 13.75 13.96 -26.10
C GLY A 254 13.08 14.50 -27.39
N VAL A 255 11.85 14.11 -27.67
CA VAL A 255 11.14 14.47 -28.92
C VAL A 255 9.89 15.27 -28.66
N LEU A 256 9.00 14.79 -27.79
CA LEU A 256 7.69 15.42 -27.62
C LEU A 256 7.76 16.69 -26.77
N MET A 257 8.48 16.66 -25.65
CA MET A 257 8.63 17.83 -24.78
C MET A 257 9.33 19.02 -25.45
N PRO A 258 10.44 18.85 -26.19
CA PRO A 258 11.08 19.97 -26.89
C PRO A 258 10.19 20.60 -27.95
N LYS A 259 9.37 19.79 -28.66
CA LYS A 259 8.41 20.30 -29.65
C LYS A 259 7.24 21.09 -29.04
N ALA A 260 6.93 20.82 -27.77
CA ALA A 260 5.87 21.51 -27.03
C ALA A 260 6.40 22.72 -26.23
N GLU A 261 7.66 23.17 -26.50
CA GLU A 261 8.32 24.25 -25.74
C GLU A 261 8.29 24.04 -24.22
N ALA A 262 8.10 22.78 -23.78
CA ALA A 262 7.98 22.42 -22.39
C ALA A 262 9.32 22.67 -21.65
N PRO A 263 9.30 23.16 -20.40
CA PRO A 263 10.51 23.31 -19.62
C PRO A 263 11.22 21.96 -19.52
N PRO A 264 12.54 21.91 -19.75
CA PRO A 264 13.27 20.65 -19.67
C PRO A 264 13.07 20.00 -18.31
N ILE A 265 12.99 18.66 -18.28
CA ILE A 265 13.04 17.91 -17.03
C ILE A 265 14.19 18.47 -16.19
N PRO A 266 13.98 18.72 -14.88
CA PRO A 266 14.96 19.43 -14.07
C PRO A 266 16.38 18.91 -14.34
N LYS A 267 17.26 19.78 -14.79
CA LYS A 267 18.67 19.45 -15.11
C LYS A 267 19.27 18.63 -13.97
N ILE A 268 20.18 17.72 -14.26
CA ILE A 268 20.88 16.85 -13.29
C ILE A 268 21.38 17.64 -12.06
N HIS A 269 21.82 18.90 -12.26
CA HIS A 269 22.19 19.81 -11.15
C HIS A 269 21.08 20.08 -10.13
N SER A 270 19.85 20.27 -10.56
CA SER A 270 18.72 20.47 -9.63
C SER A 270 18.28 19.17 -8.95
N VAL A 271 18.65 18.01 -9.51
CA VAL A 271 18.45 16.70 -8.90
C VAL A 271 19.48 16.48 -7.77
N THR A 272 20.73 16.93 -7.93
CA THR A 272 21.75 16.82 -6.88
C THR A 272 21.48 17.76 -5.72
N GLU A 273 21.16 19.04 -5.95
CA GLU A 273 20.82 20.00 -4.87
C GLU A 273 19.56 19.61 -4.12
N ARG A 274 18.48 19.25 -4.82
CA ARG A 274 17.27 18.67 -4.20
C ARG A 274 17.58 17.34 -3.51
N GLY A 275 18.58 16.59 -4.00
CA GLY A 275 19.06 15.36 -3.38
C GLY A 275 19.64 15.60 -1.99
N TRP A 276 20.52 16.58 -1.82
CA TRP A 276 21.14 16.92 -0.53
C TRP A 276 20.11 17.48 0.46
N GLN A 277 19.24 18.40 0.04
CA GLN A 277 18.16 18.92 0.89
C GLN A 277 17.21 17.80 1.36
N SER A 278 16.87 16.86 0.47
CA SER A 278 16.06 15.70 0.81
C SER A 278 16.77 14.75 1.76
N VAL A 279 18.09 14.57 1.66
CA VAL A 279 18.88 13.73 2.59
C VAL A 279 18.94 14.38 3.96
N ASN A 280 19.25 15.68 4.03
CA ASN A 280 19.31 16.42 5.30
C ASN A 280 17.95 16.41 6.02
N ALA A 281 16.85 16.62 5.29
CA ALA A 281 15.50 16.53 5.86
C ALA A 281 15.22 15.14 6.42
N ARG A 282 15.63 14.06 5.72
CA ARG A 282 15.46 12.69 6.21
C ARG A 282 16.29 12.40 7.45
N VAL A 283 17.54 12.83 7.48
CA VAL A 283 18.40 12.69 8.67
C VAL A 283 17.76 13.38 9.88
N THR A 284 17.22 14.58 9.69
CA THR A 284 16.53 15.31 10.76
C THR A 284 15.28 14.59 11.24
N MET A 285 14.46 14.03 10.32
CA MET A 285 13.28 13.22 10.66
C MET A 285 13.66 11.93 11.40
N ILE A 286 14.73 11.25 10.98
CA ILE A 286 15.25 10.06 11.65
C ILE A 286 15.69 10.40 13.08
N LYS A 287 16.44 11.48 13.26
CA LYS A 287 16.83 11.96 14.60
C LYS A 287 15.61 12.30 15.46
N GLY A 288 14.58 12.94 14.90
CA GLY A 288 13.31 13.20 15.59
C GLY A 288 12.61 11.92 16.03
N ALA A 289 12.51 10.92 15.15
CA ALA A 289 11.93 9.62 15.48
C ALA A 289 12.72 8.90 16.61
N ILE A 290 14.05 8.91 16.53
CA ILE A 290 14.91 8.33 17.58
C ILE A 290 14.71 9.06 18.91
N GLY A 291 14.64 10.40 18.90
CA GLY A 291 14.35 11.18 20.09
C GLY A 291 13.02 10.81 20.75
N MET A 292 11.96 10.61 19.94
CA MET A 292 10.65 10.14 20.43
C MET A 292 10.74 8.73 21.03
N ILE A 293 11.49 7.80 20.42
CA ILE A 293 11.71 6.46 20.96
C ILE A 293 12.44 6.53 22.30
N GLN A 294 13.44 7.40 22.42
CA GLN A 294 14.21 7.57 23.66
C GLN A 294 13.38 8.19 24.79
N SER A 295 12.53 9.16 24.48
CA SER A 295 11.67 9.82 25.49
C SER A 295 10.45 8.99 25.89
N HIS A 296 9.91 8.16 25.00
CA HIS A 296 8.72 7.33 25.23
C HIS A 296 8.94 5.87 24.75
N PRO A 297 9.89 5.12 25.36
CA PRO A 297 10.36 3.84 24.80
C PRO A 297 9.28 2.74 24.82
N VAL A 298 8.39 2.72 25.80
CA VAL A 298 7.46 1.60 26.02
C VAL A 298 6.25 1.69 25.12
N LEU A 299 5.54 2.81 25.16
CA LEU A 299 4.26 3.04 24.47
C LEU A 299 4.36 4.01 23.27
N GLY A 300 5.52 4.68 23.06
CA GLY A 300 5.68 5.70 22.04
C GLY A 300 4.95 6.99 22.38
N VAL A 301 4.89 7.92 21.42
CA VAL A 301 4.19 9.22 21.56
C VAL A 301 2.69 9.12 21.23
N GLY A 302 2.21 7.94 20.92
CA GLY A 302 0.83 7.68 20.48
C GLY A 302 0.71 7.46 18.97
N PRO A 303 -0.26 6.60 18.54
CA PRO A 303 -0.50 6.30 17.13
C PRO A 303 -0.86 7.56 16.33
N GLY A 304 -0.22 7.76 15.17
CA GLY A 304 -0.44 8.90 14.30
C GLY A 304 0.08 10.24 14.82
N GLN A 305 0.86 10.25 15.93
CA GLN A 305 1.30 11.47 16.61
C GLN A 305 2.68 11.99 16.17
N PHE A 306 3.37 11.34 15.23
CA PHE A 306 4.69 11.79 14.80
C PHE A 306 4.67 13.25 14.36
N GLY A 307 3.75 13.64 13.46
CA GLY A 307 3.65 15.00 12.96
C GLY A 307 3.27 16.04 14.03
N HIS A 308 2.52 15.63 15.06
CA HIS A 308 2.17 16.49 16.19
C HIS A 308 3.39 16.78 17.10
N ASN A 309 4.20 15.77 17.35
CA ASN A 309 5.38 15.88 18.23
C ASN A 309 6.65 16.33 17.51
N TYR A 310 6.61 16.47 16.18
CA TYR A 310 7.76 16.83 15.36
C TYR A 310 7.61 18.23 14.76
N SER A 311 8.31 19.21 15.36
CA SER A 311 8.23 20.63 14.98
C SER A 311 9.31 21.10 13.99
N ALA A 312 10.39 20.33 13.81
CA ALA A 312 11.56 20.75 13.05
C ALA A 312 11.36 20.83 11.53
N THR A 313 10.40 20.09 10.98
CA THR A 313 9.99 20.19 9.58
C THR A 313 8.47 19.98 9.47
N LEU A 314 7.89 20.32 8.32
CA LEU A 314 6.46 20.08 8.04
C LEU A 314 6.13 18.60 7.78
N ALA A 315 7.03 17.65 8.07
CA ALA A 315 6.80 16.23 7.78
C ALA A 315 5.84 15.60 8.81
N ALA A 316 4.82 14.90 8.32
CA ALA A 316 3.85 14.20 9.15
C ALA A 316 4.27 12.77 9.52
N HIS A 317 5.32 12.24 8.90
CA HIS A 317 5.87 10.90 9.16
C HIS A 317 7.37 10.84 8.80
N PRO A 318 8.17 9.93 9.39
CA PRO A 318 9.63 9.89 9.23
C PRO A 318 10.12 9.32 7.89
N HIS A 319 9.24 9.05 6.92
CA HIS A 319 9.55 8.34 5.67
C HIS A 319 10.29 7.01 5.86
N ASN A 320 10.02 6.34 6.96
CA ASN A 320 10.49 5.00 7.29
C ASN A 320 9.44 4.36 8.20
N SER A 321 8.75 3.34 7.71
CA SER A 321 7.64 2.73 8.45
C SER A 321 8.08 2.04 9.73
N ALA A 322 9.29 1.46 9.77
CA ALA A 322 9.80 0.84 11.00
C ALA A 322 10.02 1.89 12.09
N LEU A 323 10.68 3.01 11.76
CA LEU A 323 10.88 4.12 12.70
C LEU A 323 9.54 4.77 13.10
N GLN A 324 8.59 4.86 12.18
CA GLN A 324 7.25 5.36 12.48
C GLN A 324 6.56 4.49 13.53
N PHE A 325 6.51 3.17 13.31
CA PHE A 325 5.91 2.25 14.29
C PHE A 325 6.60 2.33 15.64
N LEU A 326 7.94 2.34 15.67
CA LEU A 326 8.68 2.41 16.94
C LEU A 326 8.49 3.74 17.67
N SER A 327 8.45 4.86 16.98
CA SER A 327 8.27 6.18 17.60
C SER A 327 6.84 6.42 18.08
N GLU A 328 5.84 6.02 17.26
CA GLU A 328 4.43 6.25 17.58
C GLU A 328 3.86 5.22 18.57
N TYR A 329 4.24 3.93 18.44
CA TYR A 329 3.67 2.83 19.23
C TYR A 329 4.62 2.28 20.31
N GLY A 330 5.85 2.78 20.38
CA GLY A 330 6.88 2.31 21.31
C GLY A 330 7.49 0.96 20.92
N LEU A 331 8.41 0.47 21.75
CA LEU A 331 9.16 -0.76 21.45
C LEU A 331 8.29 -2.02 21.54
N ILE A 332 7.22 -2.03 22.34
CA ILE A 332 6.36 -3.21 22.47
C ILE A 332 5.48 -3.38 21.24
N ALA A 333 4.56 -2.45 20.98
CA ALA A 333 3.66 -2.56 19.85
C ALA A 333 4.39 -2.27 18.52
N GLY A 334 5.22 -1.24 18.45
CA GLY A 334 6.02 -0.93 17.27
C GLY A 334 7.00 -2.06 16.91
N GLY A 335 7.66 -2.66 17.91
CA GLY A 335 8.52 -3.84 17.73
C GLY A 335 7.75 -5.04 17.19
N ALA A 336 6.54 -5.29 17.71
CA ALA A 336 5.67 -6.35 17.19
C ALA A 336 5.26 -6.09 15.73
N ALA A 337 4.93 -4.84 15.37
CA ALA A 337 4.61 -4.46 13.99
C ALA A 337 5.82 -4.69 13.05
N VAL A 338 7.01 -4.22 13.44
CA VAL A 338 8.24 -4.42 12.66
C VAL A 338 8.57 -5.91 12.51
N ALA A 339 8.41 -6.71 13.58
CA ALA A 339 8.60 -8.16 13.52
C ALA A 339 7.60 -8.82 12.56
N LEU A 340 6.31 -8.41 12.57
CA LEU A 340 5.30 -8.91 11.64
C LEU A 340 5.65 -8.60 10.17
N LEU A 341 6.09 -7.38 9.87
CA LEU A 341 6.52 -7.00 8.52
C LEU A 341 7.77 -7.80 8.08
N ALA A 342 8.74 -7.98 8.97
CA ALA A 342 9.92 -8.80 8.71
C ALA A 342 9.54 -10.27 8.46
N MET A 343 8.68 -10.86 9.29
CA MET A 343 8.18 -12.23 9.11
C MET A 343 7.42 -12.39 7.79
N LEU A 344 6.66 -11.39 7.37
CA LEU A 344 5.95 -11.39 6.09
C LEU A 344 6.93 -11.35 4.91
N GLY A 345 7.99 -10.53 4.99
CA GLY A 345 9.07 -10.49 4.00
C GLY A 345 9.84 -11.82 3.92
N LEU A 346 10.21 -12.39 5.07
CA LEU A 346 10.85 -13.70 5.13
C LEU A 346 9.94 -14.81 4.59
N HIS A 347 8.64 -14.74 4.86
CA HIS A 347 7.66 -15.67 4.30
C HIS A 347 7.62 -15.56 2.77
N ALA A 348 7.61 -14.34 2.20
CA ALA A 348 7.65 -14.12 0.75
C ALA A 348 8.91 -14.72 0.12
N ILE A 349 10.09 -14.53 0.74
CA ILE A 349 11.35 -15.15 0.31
C ILE A 349 11.25 -16.68 0.40
N GLY A 350 10.68 -17.21 1.49
CA GLY A 350 10.46 -18.64 1.67
C GLY A 350 9.58 -19.24 0.57
N VAL A 351 8.52 -18.55 0.17
CA VAL A 351 7.62 -18.95 -0.93
C VAL A 351 8.36 -18.98 -2.28
N ILE A 352 9.23 -17.98 -2.55
CA ILE A 352 10.08 -18.00 -3.76
C ILE A 352 11.02 -19.21 -3.74
N ARG A 353 11.68 -19.48 -2.61
CA ARG A 353 12.62 -20.61 -2.45
C ARG A 353 11.96 -21.97 -2.58
N ALA A 354 10.72 -22.10 -2.13
CA ALA A 354 9.94 -23.33 -2.20
C ALA A 354 9.32 -23.62 -3.58
N SER A 355 9.50 -22.72 -4.56
CA SER A 355 8.99 -22.92 -5.92
C SER A 355 9.59 -24.19 -6.54
N PRO A 356 8.74 -25.08 -7.08
CA PRO A 356 9.20 -26.38 -7.59
C PRO A 356 10.01 -26.26 -8.88
N GLU A 357 10.89 -27.23 -9.09
CA GLU A 357 11.50 -27.53 -10.38
C GLU A 357 10.98 -28.92 -10.84
N PRO A 358 10.40 -29.05 -12.04
CA PRO A 358 10.25 -28.03 -13.10
C PRO A 358 9.27 -26.91 -12.77
N ALA A 359 9.38 -25.81 -13.53
CA ALA A 359 8.56 -24.61 -13.38
C ALA A 359 7.05 -24.91 -13.52
N THR A 360 6.27 -24.44 -12.55
CA THR A 360 4.81 -24.59 -12.56
C THR A 360 4.11 -23.23 -12.61
N LYS A 361 2.89 -23.19 -13.18
CA LYS A 361 2.06 -21.98 -13.17
C LYS A 361 1.88 -21.42 -11.76
N ALA A 362 1.62 -22.28 -10.77
CA ALA A 362 1.44 -21.89 -9.38
C ALA A 362 2.71 -21.25 -8.79
N GLY A 363 3.90 -21.81 -9.07
CA GLY A 363 5.19 -21.26 -8.67
C GLY A 363 5.46 -19.89 -9.30
N ALA A 364 5.13 -19.71 -10.58
CA ALA A 364 5.26 -18.42 -11.26
C ALA A 364 4.37 -17.35 -10.62
N VAL A 365 3.10 -17.64 -10.34
CA VAL A 365 2.18 -16.70 -9.65
C VAL A 365 2.71 -16.34 -8.28
N ASN A 366 3.16 -17.32 -7.49
CA ASN A 366 3.77 -17.08 -6.18
C ASN A 366 4.98 -16.15 -6.27
N LEU A 367 5.83 -16.33 -7.27
CA LEU A 367 7.01 -15.49 -7.49
C LEU A 367 6.63 -14.03 -7.76
N TYR A 368 5.66 -13.78 -8.64
CA TYR A 368 5.19 -12.42 -8.96
C TYR A 368 4.64 -11.70 -7.73
N ILE A 369 3.76 -12.35 -6.97
CA ILE A 369 3.14 -11.78 -5.77
C ILE A 369 4.19 -11.53 -4.69
N SER A 370 5.09 -12.50 -4.46
CA SER A 370 6.16 -12.36 -3.48
C SER A 370 7.14 -11.25 -3.84
N ALA A 371 7.53 -11.13 -5.12
CA ALA A 371 8.41 -10.07 -5.58
C ALA A 371 7.77 -8.68 -5.40
N ALA A 372 6.48 -8.53 -5.72
CA ALA A 372 5.75 -7.28 -5.52
C ALA A 372 5.65 -6.92 -4.03
N LEU A 373 5.38 -7.89 -3.16
CA LEU A 373 5.36 -7.67 -1.72
C LEU A 373 6.73 -7.25 -1.17
N ILE A 374 7.80 -7.92 -1.59
CA ILE A 374 9.18 -7.57 -1.20
C ILE A 374 9.52 -6.16 -1.66
N MET A 375 9.21 -5.81 -2.90
CA MET A 375 9.45 -4.47 -3.45
C MET A 375 8.75 -3.40 -2.59
N GLY A 376 7.47 -3.58 -2.26
CA GLY A 376 6.72 -2.66 -1.42
C GLY A 376 7.23 -2.59 0.03
N LEU A 377 7.64 -3.71 0.63
CA LEU A 377 8.23 -3.74 1.97
C LEU A 377 9.57 -3.01 2.02
N ILE A 378 10.42 -3.15 1.00
CA ILE A 378 11.68 -2.40 0.90
C ILE A 378 11.39 -0.91 0.71
N ASP A 379 10.43 -0.54 -0.17
CA ASP A 379 10.02 0.85 -0.33
C ASP A 379 9.54 1.46 0.99
N SER A 380 8.85 0.69 1.86
CA SER A 380 8.36 1.16 3.16
C SER A 380 9.45 1.62 4.13
N LEU A 381 10.69 1.19 3.91
CA LEU A 381 11.86 1.65 4.69
C LEU A 381 12.36 3.03 4.25
N PHE A 382 11.88 3.55 3.11
CA PHE A 382 12.31 4.82 2.52
C PHE A 382 11.15 5.76 2.21
N SER A 383 9.92 5.34 2.46
CA SER A 383 8.71 6.08 2.13
C SER A 383 7.60 5.87 3.18
N GLY A 384 6.46 6.55 3.01
CA GLY A 384 5.25 6.37 3.83
C GLY A 384 4.22 5.45 3.18
N ASN A 385 4.63 4.43 2.42
CA ASN A 385 3.68 3.61 1.65
C ASN A 385 2.71 2.78 2.52
N LEU A 386 3.02 2.56 3.79
CA LEU A 386 2.09 1.96 4.77
C LEU A 386 1.20 2.99 5.47
N THR A 387 1.28 4.27 5.06
CA THR A 387 0.46 5.36 5.61
C THR A 387 -0.54 5.89 4.58
N MET A 388 -0.23 5.82 3.28
CA MET A 388 -1.03 6.41 2.21
C MET A 388 -2.17 5.48 1.74
N PRO A 389 -3.38 6.01 1.47
CA PRO A 389 -4.59 5.21 1.23
C PRO A 389 -4.44 4.11 0.18
N HIS A 390 -4.00 4.47 -1.02
CA HIS A 390 -3.91 3.53 -2.14
C HIS A 390 -2.88 2.41 -1.90
N SER A 391 -1.72 2.77 -1.33
CA SER A 391 -0.65 1.80 -1.06
C SER A 391 -0.95 0.91 0.14
N GLN A 392 -1.70 1.38 1.15
CA GLN A 392 -2.16 0.56 2.27
C GLN A 392 -3.08 -0.57 1.82
N ILE A 393 -4.07 -0.26 0.98
CA ILE A 393 -4.99 -1.28 0.45
C ILE A 393 -4.22 -2.27 -0.45
N LEU A 394 -3.32 -1.79 -1.31
CA LEU A 394 -2.49 -2.67 -2.13
C LEU A 394 -1.61 -3.59 -1.29
N PHE A 395 -0.99 -3.07 -0.23
CA PHE A 395 -0.24 -3.90 0.72
C PHE A 395 -1.11 -5.02 1.29
N CYS A 396 -2.33 -4.68 1.76
CA CYS A 396 -3.27 -5.67 2.30
C CYS A 396 -3.68 -6.70 1.26
N VAL A 397 -3.93 -6.27 0.03
CA VAL A 397 -4.30 -7.17 -1.08
C VAL A 397 -3.16 -8.11 -1.43
N VAL A 398 -1.94 -7.59 -1.64
CA VAL A 398 -0.78 -8.42 -2.03
C VAL A 398 -0.37 -9.37 -0.91
N ALA A 399 -0.35 -8.90 0.33
CA ALA A 399 -0.07 -9.73 1.49
C ALA A 399 -1.15 -10.79 1.71
N GLY A 400 -2.43 -10.42 1.65
CA GLY A 400 -3.55 -11.35 1.76
C GLY A 400 -3.56 -12.38 0.63
N TRP A 401 -3.24 -11.96 -0.60
CA TRP A 401 -3.12 -12.87 -1.74
C TRP A 401 -2.04 -13.93 -1.51
N LEU A 402 -0.84 -13.51 -1.09
CA LEU A 402 0.25 -14.43 -0.78
C LEU A 402 -0.12 -15.39 0.35
N LEU A 403 -0.69 -14.88 1.46
CA LEU A 403 -1.11 -15.69 2.60
C LEU A 403 -2.19 -16.70 2.25
N GLY A 404 -3.18 -16.30 1.44
CA GLY A 404 -4.25 -17.18 0.97
C GLY A 404 -3.74 -18.36 0.14
N ARG A 405 -2.69 -18.13 -0.68
CA ARG A 405 -2.05 -19.17 -1.50
C ARG A 405 -1.13 -20.10 -0.72
N SER A 406 -0.39 -19.57 0.24
CA SER A 406 0.77 -20.24 0.83
C SER A 406 0.52 -20.83 2.21
N ARG A 407 -0.55 -20.43 2.89
CA ARG A 407 -0.85 -20.88 4.25
C ARG A 407 -2.06 -21.82 4.28
N LYS A 408 -1.89 -22.98 4.92
CA LYS A 408 -2.97 -23.95 5.15
C LYS A 408 -3.67 -23.65 6.47
N VAL A 409 -4.98 -23.85 6.51
CA VAL A 409 -5.76 -23.80 7.74
C VAL A 409 -5.54 -25.11 8.52
N PRO A 410 -5.21 -25.03 9.82
CA PRO A 410 -5.17 -26.25 10.66
C PRO A 410 -6.56 -26.90 10.71
N ASN A 411 -6.62 -28.24 10.63
CA ASN A 411 -7.87 -28.96 10.80
C ASN A 411 -8.31 -28.88 12.28
N PRO A 412 -9.51 -28.30 12.58
CA PRO A 412 -9.99 -28.27 13.96
C PRO A 412 -10.41 -29.67 14.42
N THR A 413 -10.04 -30.05 15.64
CA THR A 413 -10.63 -31.22 16.30
C THR A 413 -12.05 -30.89 16.74
N VAL A 414 -12.94 -31.90 16.78
CA VAL A 414 -14.38 -31.72 17.11
C VAL A 414 -14.60 -31.04 18.48
N LEU A 415 -13.74 -31.30 19.46
CA LEU A 415 -13.78 -30.67 20.80
C LEU A 415 -13.39 -29.17 20.79
N ALA A 416 -12.61 -28.72 19.78
CA ALA A 416 -12.22 -27.33 19.65
C ALA A 416 -13.34 -26.43 19.09
N PHE A 417 -14.39 -27.01 18.50
CA PHE A 417 -15.38 -26.26 17.74
C PHE A 417 -16.08 -25.14 18.53
N ARG A 418 -16.54 -25.41 19.77
CA ARG A 418 -17.22 -24.40 20.61
C ARG A 418 -16.27 -23.28 21.04
N ALA A 419 -15.04 -23.62 21.43
CA ALA A 419 -14.04 -22.63 21.78
C ALA A 419 -13.64 -21.76 20.56
N GLU A 420 -13.58 -22.34 19.38
CA GLU A 420 -13.32 -21.66 18.11
C GLU A 420 -14.45 -20.67 17.73
N GLU A 421 -15.72 -21.04 17.93
CA GLU A 421 -16.85 -20.13 17.71
C GLU A 421 -16.78 -18.91 18.64
N VAL A 422 -16.48 -19.10 19.94
CA VAL A 422 -16.31 -17.98 20.91
C VAL A 422 -15.18 -17.04 20.45
N LYS A 423 -14.03 -17.59 20.06
CA LYS A 423 -12.90 -16.79 19.56
C LYS A 423 -13.25 -16.03 18.27
N ARG A 424 -14.00 -16.67 17.37
CA ARG A 424 -14.49 -16.03 16.16
C ARG A 424 -15.40 -14.85 16.47
N PHE A 425 -16.34 -15.02 17.40
CA PHE A 425 -17.24 -13.94 17.84
C PHE A 425 -16.46 -12.80 18.50
N ALA A 426 -15.46 -13.12 19.34
CA ALA A 426 -14.60 -12.13 19.95
C ALA A 426 -13.81 -11.32 18.90
N LEU A 427 -13.20 -11.99 17.90
CA LEU A 427 -12.52 -11.32 16.80
C LEU A 427 -13.49 -10.43 16.01
N SER A 428 -14.65 -10.93 15.66
CA SER A 428 -15.68 -10.13 14.95
C SER A 428 -16.13 -8.93 15.77
N GLY A 429 -16.31 -9.08 17.07
CA GLY A 429 -16.66 -7.99 17.98
C GLY A 429 -15.61 -6.88 18.03
N VAL A 430 -14.33 -7.25 18.11
CA VAL A 430 -13.23 -6.27 18.08
C VAL A 430 -13.21 -5.52 16.75
N LEU A 431 -13.40 -6.20 15.62
CA LEU A 431 -13.39 -5.57 14.31
C LEU A 431 -14.61 -4.68 14.07
N LEU A 432 -15.78 -5.07 14.57
CA LEU A 432 -16.99 -4.23 14.55
C LEU A 432 -16.85 -2.99 15.43
N LEU A 433 -16.25 -3.13 16.62
CA LEU A 433 -15.94 -1.98 17.48
C LEU A 433 -14.97 -1.02 16.78
N ALA A 434 -13.91 -1.53 16.16
CA ALA A 434 -12.99 -0.72 15.39
C ALA A 434 -13.68 0.00 14.22
N ALA A 435 -14.60 -0.66 13.52
CA ALA A 435 -15.40 -0.04 12.47
C ALA A 435 -16.32 1.06 13.02
N GLY A 436 -16.97 0.84 14.17
CA GLY A 436 -17.79 1.87 14.84
C GLY A 436 -17.00 3.10 15.24
N ILE A 437 -15.84 2.92 15.88
CA ILE A 437 -14.94 4.03 16.25
C ILE A 437 -14.45 4.77 15.00
N ALA A 438 -13.99 4.04 13.98
CA ALA A 438 -13.54 4.63 12.75
C ALA A 438 -14.62 5.43 12.02
N LEU A 439 -15.85 4.93 12.00
CA LEU A 439 -17.00 5.63 11.41
C LEU A 439 -17.26 6.97 12.12
N VAL A 440 -17.43 6.93 13.44
CA VAL A 440 -17.73 8.14 14.23
C VAL A 440 -16.64 9.20 14.03
N LEU A 441 -15.38 8.82 14.22
CA LEU A 441 -14.26 9.77 14.11
C LEU A 441 -14.02 10.26 12.68
N THR A 442 -14.35 9.45 11.66
CA THR A 442 -14.28 9.89 10.25
C THR A 442 -15.38 10.92 9.95
N VAL A 443 -16.58 10.73 10.46
CA VAL A 443 -17.70 11.68 10.31
C VAL A 443 -17.41 12.99 11.04
N GLU A 444 -16.89 12.92 12.26
CA GLU A 444 -16.46 14.11 13.02
C GLU A 444 -15.40 14.91 12.26
N TYR A 445 -14.34 14.23 11.77
CA TYR A 445 -13.31 14.88 10.97
C TYR A 445 -13.90 15.52 9.70
N ALA A 446 -14.67 14.77 8.93
CA ALA A 446 -15.26 15.27 7.67
C ALA A 446 -16.16 16.48 7.91
N SER A 447 -16.97 16.47 8.98
CA SER A 447 -17.80 17.59 9.40
C SER A 447 -16.97 18.81 9.77
N ALA A 448 -15.93 18.64 10.59
CA ALA A 448 -15.05 19.72 11.00
C ALA A 448 -14.33 20.37 9.79
N VAL A 449 -13.76 19.56 8.91
CA VAL A 449 -13.02 20.04 7.73
C VAL A 449 -13.94 20.68 6.69
N HIS A 450 -15.19 20.25 6.55
CA HIS A 450 -16.15 20.84 5.61
C HIS A 450 -16.43 22.32 5.93
N HIS A 451 -16.36 22.70 7.21
CA HIS A 451 -16.57 24.08 7.67
C HIS A 451 -15.28 24.91 7.70
N MET A 452 -14.11 24.33 7.44
CA MET A 452 -12.85 25.07 7.40
C MET A 452 -12.73 25.90 6.12
N PRO A 453 -12.15 27.13 6.20
CA PRO A 453 -11.89 27.93 5.02
C PRO A 453 -10.91 27.23 4.07
N TRP A 454 -11.25 27.18 2.77
CA TRP A 454 -10.44 26.50 1.74
C TRP A 454 -9.04 27.09 1.53
N TRP A 455 -8.80 28.33 1.96
CA TRP A 455 -7.49 29.01 1.89
C TRP A 455 -6.54 28.65 3.03
N GLN A 456 -7.00 27.93 4.05
CA GLN A 456 -6.13 27.47 5.11
C GLN A 456 -5.17 26.42 4.55
N GLN A 457 -3.86 26.71 4.59
CA GLN A 457 -2.86 25.80 4.02
C GLN A 457 -2.85 24.46 4.75
N PRO A 458 -2.95 23.34 4.02
CA PRO A 458 -2.93 22.02 4.61
C PRO A 458 -1.53 21.70 5.14
N ASN A 459 -1.48 21.02 6.27
CA ASN A 459 -0.26 20.38 6.75
C ASN A 459 0.07 19.15 5.90
N PRO A 460 1.33 18.68 5.90
CA PRO A 460 1.68 17.42 5.23
C PRO A 460 0.80 16.27 5.72
N PRO A 461 0.28 15.43 4.80
CA PRO A 461 -0.68 14.39 5.16
C PRO A 461 -0.04 13.25 5.95
N ASN A 462 -0.74 12.81 6.98
CA ASN A 462 -0.50 11.53 7.65
C ASN A 462 -1.77 10.68 7.54
N LEU A 463 -2.58 10.61 8.60
CA LEU A 463 -3.89 9.98 8.52
C LEU A 463 -4.83 10.80 7.61
N TRP A 464 -4.86 12.12 7.82
CA TRP A 464 -5.57 13.10 7.03
C TRP A 464 -4.63 14.18 6.49
N GLN A 465 -5.12 15.05 5.59
CA GLN A 465 -4.34 16.16 5.01
C GLN A 465 -3.82 17.12 6.08
N TYR A 466 -4.61 17.34 7.14
CA TYR A 466 -4.15 18.08 8.31
C TYR A 466 -3.42 17.13 9.27
N GLY A 467 -2.18 16.79 8.97
CA GLY A 467 -1.35 15.90 9.78
C GLY A 467 -0.99 16.43 11.17
N ARG A 468 -1.16 17.74 11.39
CA ARG A 468 -1.14 18.40 12.71
C ARG A 468 -2.57 18.82 13.00
N PHE A 469 -3.25 18.09 13.85
CA PHE A 469 -4.65 18.29 14.12
C PHE A 469 -4.94 19.62 14.80
N THR A 470 -5.56 20.55 14.07
CA THR A 470 -6.19 21.75 14.60
C THR A 470 -7.72 21.67 14.55
N ALA A 471 -8.25 20.55 14.01
CA ALA A 471 -9.69 20.37 13.84
C ALA A 471 -10.36 19.70 15.06
N TRP A 472 -9.57 19.20 16.03
CA TRP A 472 -10.06 18.68 17.30
C TRP A 472 -9.49 19.44 18.48
#